data_51995f246c4df7e5814df508f47f0c0b
#
_entry.id   51995f246c4df7e5814df508f47f0c0b
#
_cell.length_a   1.000
_cell.length_b   1.000
_cell.length_c   1.000
_cell.angle_alpha   90.00
_cell.angle_beta   90.00
_cell.angle_gamma   90.00
#
_symmetry.space_group_name_H-M   'P 1'
#
loop_
_entity.id
_entity.type
_entity.pdbx_description
1 polymer ?
#
loop_
_entity_poly.entity_id
_entity_poly.type
_entity_poly.pdbx_seq_one_letter_code
_entity_poly.pdbx_strand_id
1 'polypeptide(L)'
;MKPIDDKGFLIPVIENSNVDYLACARALAKSIKYWHPEAKVCLLTDADHNDTDDIFDYIKKFKYPINYENPFANDWQVFYCSPFHETIKLESDIILTGTIDHWWSGLRHKDVVIPLGCKNFYGEYSSERFYRRAFDHNNLPDVYNAITYWRISKTAKTFFSQVRHIFENWQSYYKITTGIDADLVPDTDLVYAIAAMIIGQNHLTLPQIDFPCFVHMKGKHNGFPGESWTRHLVWELDAGNLRINTIAQSCPVHYHEKSFAHKIENHYDKLLAST
;
A
#
# COMPACT_ATOMS: atom_id res chain seq x y z
N MET A 1 22.52 -2.59 -2.38
CA MET A 1 21.86 -2.72 -3.69
C MET A 1 22.18 -1.47 -4.48
N LYS A 2 22.50 -1.59 -5.78
CA LYS A 2 22.71 -0.42 -6.64
C LYS A 2 21.37 -0.13 -7.31
N PRO A 3 20.76 1.05 -7.13
CA PRO A 3 19.50 1.40 -7.79
C PRO A 3 19.73 1.55 -9.30
N ILE A 4 18.67 1.37 -10.07
CA ILE A 4 18.66 1.57 -11.53
C ILE A 4 18.21 2.99 -11.82
N ASP A 5 17.17 3.48 -11.10
CA ASP A 5 16.61 4.81 -11.22
C ASP A 5 16.55 5.54 -9.88
N ASP A 6 16.39 6.87 -9.93
CA ASP A 6 16.34 7.70 -8.74
C ASP A 6 15.08 7.46 -7.91
N LYS A 7 13.90 7.44 -8.54
CA LYS A 7 12.62 7.29 -7.83
C LYS A 7 11.57 6.58 -8.68
N GLY A 8 10.64 5.90 -8.00
CA GLY A 8 9.52 5.26 -8.67
C GLY A 8 8.54 4.59 -7.73
N PHE A 9 7.50 4.03 -8.33
CA PHE A 9 6.45 3.30 -7.65
C PHE A 9 6.71 1.80 -7.71
N LEU A 10 6.52 1.11 -6.59
CA LEU A 10 6.63 -0.35 -6.50
C LEU A 10 5.27 -0.95 -6.14
N ILE A 11 4.82 -1.90 -6.93
CA ILE A 11 3.57 -2.62 -6.74
C ILE A 11 3.88 -4.09 -6.51
N PRO A 12 3.83 -4.59 -5.26
CA PRO A 12 4.05 -6.00 -4.97
C PRO A 12 2.79 -6.82 -5.24
N VAL A 13 2.95 -7.96 -5.90
CA VAL A 13 1.90 -8.93 -6.17
C VAL A 13 2.45 -10.34 -5.94
N ILE A 14 1.81 -11.10 -5.07
CA ILE A 14 1.97 -12.55 -4.97
C ILE A 14 0.70 -13.16 -5.52
N GLU A 15 0.83 -14.05 -6.49
CA GLU A 15 -0.34 -14.66 -7.14
C GLU A 15 -1.21 -15.43 -6.14
N ASN A 16 -2.50 -15.33 -6.36
CA ASN A 16 -3.52 -16.01 -5.57
C ASN A 16 -4.60 -16.55 -6.51
N SER A 17 -4.90 -17.84 -6.41
CA SER A 17 -5.91 -18.49 -7.27
C SER A 17 -7.32 -17.91 -7.14
N ASN A 18 -7.62 -17.20 -6.07
CA ASN A 18 -8.97 -16.68 -5.78
C ASN A 18 -9.14 -15.21 -6.15
N VAL A 19 -8.04 -14.48 -6.36
CA VAL A 19 -8.04 -13.02 -6.56
C VAL A 19 -7.03 -12.63 -7.62
N ASP A 20 -7.48 -11.92 -8.64
CA ASP A 20 -6.63 -11.37 -9.69
C ASP A 20 -5.94 -10.08 -9.20
N TYR A 21 -4.89 -10.23 -8.40
CA TYR A 21 -4.07 -9.11 -7.95
C TYR A 21 -3.26 -8.48 -9.08
N LEU A 22 -3.04 -9.20 -10.18
CA LEU A 22 -2.35 -8.65 -11.33
C LEU A 22 -3.22 -7.63 -12.08
N ALA A 23 -4.53 -7.91 -12.24
CA ALA A 23 -5.47 -6.92 -12.76
C ALA A 23 -5.53 -5.68 -11.86
N CYS A 24 -5.48 -5.87 -10.53
CA CYS A 24 -5.37 -4.74 -9.59
C CYS A 24 -4.10 -3.92 -9.85
N ALA A 25 -2.95 -4.58 -10.01
CA ALA A 25 -1.67 -3.91 -10.26
C ALA A 25 -1.65 -3.16 -11.60
N ARG A 26 -2.23 -3.73 -12.67
CA ARG A 26 -2.37 -3.04 -13.95
C ARG A 26 -3.26 -1.81 -13.84
N ALA A 27 -4.40 -1.93 -13.18
CA ALA A 27 -5.30 -0.81 -12.92
C ALA A 27 -4.59 0.34 -12.17
N LEU A 28 -3.82 0.00 -11.13
CA LEU A 28 -3.00 0.95 -10.40
C LEU A 28 -1.92 1.57 -11.29
N ALA A 29 -1.16 0.77 -12.02
CA ALA A 29 -0.09 1.26 -12.90
C ALA A 29 -0.64 2.22 -13.97
N LYS A 30 -1.80 1.91 -14.58
CA LYS A 30 -2.47 2.78 -15.54
C LYS A 30 -2.90 4.10 -14.90
N SER A 31 -3.42 4.07 -13.66
CA SER A 31 -3.75 5.30 -12.93
C SER A 31 -2.51 6.13 -12.62
N ILE A 32 -1.40 5.50 -12.25
CA ILE A 32 -0.12 6.18 -12.05
C ILE A 32 0.34 6.84 -13.36
N LYS A 33 0.37 6.11 -14.48
CA LYS A 33 0.81 6.65 -15.77
C LYS A 33 -0.08 7.77 -16.29
N TYR A 34 -1.35 7.73 -16.02
CA TYR A 34 -2.27 8.81 -16.40
C TYR A 34 -1.97 10.11 -15.63
N TRP A 35 -1.80 10.04 -14.31
CA TRP A 35 -1.54 11.21 -13.48
C TRP A 35 -0.08 11.65 -13.46
N HIS A 36 0.85 10.74 -13.75
CA HIS A 36 2.30 10.91 -13.73
C HIS A 36 2.92 10.20 -14.94
N PRO A 37 2.80 10.73 -16.17
CA PRO A 37 3.24 10.03 -17.39
C PRO A 37 4.71 9.60 -17.38
N GLU A 38 5.58 10.40 -16.74
CA GLU A 38 7.02 10.12 -16.67
C GLU A 38 7.42 9.23 -15.47
N ALA A 39 6.46 8.85 -14.63
CA ALA A 39 6.76 8.05 -13.44
C ALA A 39 7.23 6.65 -13.82
N LYS A 40 8.24 6.16 -13.13
CA LYS A 40 8.70 4.78 -13.25
C LYS A 40 7.87 3.87 -12.33
N VAL A 41 7.36 2.77 -12.90
CA VAL A 41 6.52 1.79 -12.20
C VAL A 41 7.18 0.41 -12.28
N CYS A 42 7.35 -0.23 -11.14
CA CYS A 42 7.89 -1.57 -11.02
C CYS A 42 6.82 -2.52 -10.49
N LEU A 43 6.53 -3.58 -11.23
CA LEU A 43 5.81 -4.75 -10.72
C LEU A 43 6.81 -5.68 -10.02
N LEU A 44 6.56 -6.01 -8.76
CA LEU A 44 7.29 -7.06 -8.04
C LEU A 44 6.37 -8.27 -7.90
N THR A 45 6.67 -9.38 -8.57
CA THR A 45 5.79 -10.54 -8.60
C THR A 45 6.56 -11.86 -8.50
N ASP A 46 5.88 -12.91 -8.06
CA ASP A 46 6.39 -14.29 -8.02
C ASP A 46 6.19 -15.03 -9.35
N ALA A 47 5.23 -14.61 -10.16
CA ALA A 47 4.87 -15.27 -11.40
C ALA A 47 5.67 -14.79 -12.61
N ASP A 48 5.78 -15.65 -13.62
CA ASP A 48 6.25 -15.25 -14.93
C ASP A 48 5.12 -14.50 -15.65
N HIS A 49 5.34 -13.21 -15.82
CA HIS A 49 4.37 -12.33 -16.42
C HIS A 49 4.95 -11.65 -17.67
N ASN A 50 4.20 -11.69 -18.75
CA ASN A 50 4.46 -10.91 -19.94
C ASN A 50 3.54 -9.68 -19.89
N ASP A 51 4.13 -8.52 -19.67
CA ASP A 51 3.40 -7.24 -19.75
C ASP A 51 3.22 -6.88 -21.23
N THR A 52 2.06 -7.25 -21.77
CA THR A 52 1.73 -6.98 -23.17
C THR A 52 1.37 -5.52 -23.41
N ASP A 53 1.09 -4.75 -22.35
CA ASP A 53 0.65 -3.36 -22.43
C ASP A 53 1.80 -2.38 -22.21
N ASP A 54 3.03 -2.88 -21.93
CA ASP A 54 4.24 -2.11 -21.59
C ASP A 54 4.00 -1.06 -20.47
N ILE A 55 3.02 -1.32 -19.61
CA ILE A 55 2.63 -0.37 -18.56
C ILE A 55 3.64 -0.30 -17.41
N PHE A 56 4.39 -1.38 -17.19
CA PHE A 56 5.42 -1.45 -16.17
C PHE A 56 6.79 -1.20 -16.79
N ASP A 57 7.54 -0.22 -16.25
CA ASP A 57 8.93 0.03 -16.69
C ASP A 57 9.87 -1.10 -16.22
N TYR A 58 9.52 -1.78 -15.13
CA TYR A 58 10.28 -2.89 -14.57
C TYR A 58 9.35 -4.00 -14.09
N ILE A 59 9.71 -5.25 -14.39
CA ILE A 59 9.14 -6.43 -13.77
C ILE A 59 10.26 -7.13 -13.01
N LYS A 60 10.09 -7.32 -11.70
CA LYS A 60 11.07 -7.95 -10.82
C LYS A 60 10.47 -9.15 -10.12
N LYS A 61 11.31 -10.15 -9.86
CA LYS A 61 10.98 -11.30 -9.02
C LYS A 61 11.37 -11.03 -7.58
N PHE A 62 10.64 -11.63 -6.65
CA PHE A 62 11.07 -11.68 -5.26
C PHE A 62 12.45 -12.35 -5.18
N LYS A 63 13.32 -11.77 -4.37
CA LYS A 63 14.73 -12.18 -4.28
C LYS A 63 14.93 -13.41 -3.38
N TYR A 64 14.06 -13.58 -2.41
CA TYR A 64 14.13 -14.65 -1.42
C TYR A 64 12.92 -15.58 -1.57
N PRO A 65 13.00 -16.82 -1.03
CA PRO A 65 11.87 -17.74 -1.06
C PRO A 65 10.59 -17.11 -0.52
N ILE A 66 9.48 -17.39 -1.19
CA ILE A 66 8.17 -16.84 -0.82
C ILE A 66 7.51 -17.75 0.19
N ASN A 67 6.99 -17.15 1.24
CA ASN A 67 6.08 -17.81 2.16
C ASN A 67 4.65 -17.72 1.61
N TYR A 68 4.15 -18.78 1.00
CA TYR A 68 2.79 -18.85 0.45
C TYR A 68 1.73 -19.11 1.52
N GLU A 69 2.11 -19.68 2.68
CA GLU A 69 1.18 -19.91 3.79
C GLU A 69 0.78 -18.58 4.45
N ASN A 70 1.73 -17.64 4.51
CA ASN A 70 1.49 -16.28 4.94
C ASN A 70 2.08 -15.29 3.92
N PRO A 71 1.35 -14.89 2.88
CA PRO A 71 1.84 -13.96 1.87
C PRO A 71 2.33 -12.62 2.43
N PHE A 72 1.76 -12.15 3.53
CA PHE A 72 2.18 -10.91 4.20
C PHE A 72 3.60 -10.98 4.74
N ALA A 73 4.08 -12.17 5.12
CA ALA A 73 5.43 -12.38 5.63
C ALA A 73 6.53 -12.10 4.59
N ASN A 74 6.17 -11.86 3.34
CA ASN A 74 7.12 -11.51 2.28
C ASN A 74 7.31 -10.00 2.10
N ASP A 75 6.52 -9.17 2.76
CA ASP A 75 6.48 -7.73 2.51
C ASP A 75 7.83 -7.02 2.78
N TRP A 76 8.65 -7.52 3.70
CA TRP A 76 10.00 -7.00 3.93
C TRP A 76 10.92 -7.06 2.70
N GLN A 77 10.62 -7.96 1.74
CA GLN A 77 11.43 -8.14 0.53
C GLN A 77 11.32 -6.95 -0.43
N VAL A 78 10.26 -6.15 -0.34
CA VAL A 78 10.02 -4.99 -1.21
C VAL A 78 11.23 -4.04 -1.22
N PHE A 79 11.86 -3.83 -0.06
CA PHE A 79 13.06 -3.01 0.07
C PHE A 79 14.24 -3.55 -0.74
N TYR A 80 14.44 -4.87 -0.71
CA TYR A 80 15.57 -5.52 -1.38
C TYR A 80 15.36 -5.76 -2.88
N CYS A 81 14.11 -5.65 -3.35
CA CYS A 81 13.73 -5.91 -4.73
C CYS A 81 13.48 -4.63 -5.54
N SER A 82 13.22 -3.51 -4.88
CA SER A 82 12.99 -2.23 -5.56
C SER A 82 14.17 -1.84 -6.44
N PRO A 83 13.94 -1.40 -7.69
CA PRO A 83 14.98 -0.87 -8.56
C PRO A 83 15.32 0.60 -8.30
N PHE A 84 14.64 1.27 -7.37
CA PHE A 84 14.70 2.70 -7.16
C PHE A 84 15.55 3.08 -5.94
N HIS A 85 16.18 4.27 -6.00
CA HIS A 85 16.81 4.87 -4.82
C HIS A 85 15.75 5.35 -3.82
N GLU A 86 14.69 6.00 -4.32
CA GLU A 86 13.51 6.38 -3.54
C GLU A 86 12.30 5.62 -4.07
N THR A 87 11.54 5.01 -3.18
CA THR A 87 10.40 4.15 -3.54
C THR A 87 9.15 4.57 -2.79
N ILE A 88 8.05 4.73 -3.51
CA ILE A 88 6.71 4.67 -2.93
C ILE A 88 6.13 3.29 -3.27
N LYS A 89 5.98 2.42 -2.27
CA LYS A 89 5.25 1.16 -2.41
C LYS A 89 3.77 1.44 -2.24
N LEU A 90 2.98 0.88 -3.13
CA LEU A 90 1.51 0.92 -3.07
C LEU A 90 0.97 -0.51 -3.13
N GLU A 91 -0.04 -0.83 -2.30
CA GLU A 91 -0.79 -2.07 -2.47
C GLU A 91 -1.52 -2.07 -3.81
N SER A 92 -1.62 -3.24 -4.44
CA SER A 92 -2.11 -3.35 -5.82
C SER A 92 -3.55 -2.85 -6.00
N ASP A 93 -4.38 -2.92 -4.95
CA ASP A 93 -5.77 -2.48 -4.95
C ASP A 93 -5.97 -1.01 -4.52
N ILE A 94 -4.99 -0.18 -4.85
CA ILE A 94 -5.07 1.28 -4.77
C ILE A 94 -5.28 1.84 -6.18
N ILE A 95 -5.93 3.00 -6.29
CA ILE A 95 -5.87 3.86 -7.47
C ILE A 95 -5.49 5.29 -7.08
N LEU A 96 -4.77 5.96 -7.97
CA LEU A 96 -4.57 7.40 -7.87
C LEU A 96 -5.77 8.11 -8.48
N THR A 97 -6.24 9.15 -7.79
CA THR A 97 -7.36 10.01 -8.21
C THR A 97 -6.91 11.44 -8.48
N GLY A 98 -5.61 11.66 -8.53
CA GLY A 98 -4.97 12.94 -8.74
C GLY A 98 -3.45 12.82 -8.65
N THR A 99 -2.75 13.93 -8.88
CA THR A 99 -1.29 13.98 -8.79
C THR A 99 -0.81 13.97 -7.35
N ILE A 100 0.28 13.26 -7.10
CA ILE A 100 0.95 13.19 -5.80
C ILE A 100 2.44 13.62 -5.89
N ASP A 101 2.80 14.45 -6.86
CA ASP A 101 4.18 14.89 -7.07
C ASP A 101 4.79 15.56 -5.84
N HIS A 102 3.97 16.34 -5.13
CA HIS A 102 4.37 17.00 -3.89
C HIS A 102 4.76 16.03 -2.77
N TRP A 103 4.34 14.77 -2.84
CA TRP A 103 4.69 13.76 -1.83
C TRP A 103 6.19 13.51 -1.80
N TRP A 104 6.84 13.45 -2.96
CA TRP A 104 8.27 13.17 -3.02
C TRP A 104 9.09 14.14 -2.17
N SER A 105 8.80 15.45 -2.25
CA SER A 105 9.51 16.44 -1.45
C SER A 105 9.22 16.33 0.04
N GLY A 106 7.96 16.08 0.42
CA GLY A 106 7.57 15.92 1.82
C GLY A 106 8.09 14.64 2.46
N LEU A 107 8.01 13.52 1.73
CA LEU A 107 8.45 12.21 2.22
C LEU A 107 9.97 12.15 2.46
N ARG A 108 10.76 12.91 1.70
CA ARG A 108 12.23 12.98 1.84
C ARG A 108 12.73 13.49 3.19
N HIS A 109 11.87 14.06 4.04
CA HIS A 109 12.24 14.43 5.40
C HIS A 109 12.55 13.25 6.31
N LYS A 110 12.17 12.03 5.89
CA LYS A 110 12.45 10.77 6.60
C LYS A 110 13.05 9.74 5.64
N ASP A 111 13.75 8.78 6.20
CA ASP A 111 14.29 7.66 5.43
C ASP A 111 13.25 6.59 5.13
N VAL A 112 12.25 6.48 5.98
CA VAL A 112 11.05 5.64 5.81
C VAL A 112 9.86 6.44 6.30
N VAL A 113 8.75 6.38 5.58
CA VAL A 113 7.47 6.96 6.00
C VAL A 113 6.36 5.94 5.82
N ILE A 114 5.55 5.79 6.87
CA ILE A 114 4.34 4.98 6.89
C ILE A 114 3.19 5.88 7.31
N PRO A 115 2.05 5.90 6.59
CA PRO A 115 0.88 6.67 6.98
C PRO A 115 0.38 6.31 8.38
N LEU A 116 -0.07 7.32 9.11
CA LEU A 116 -0.83 7.15 10.35
C LEU A 116 -2.31 7.45 10.09
N GLY A 117 -3.14 6.43 10.30
CA GLY A 117 -4.56 6.53 10.02
C GLY A 117 -4.92 6.43 8.54
N CYS A 118 -6.22 6.37 8.27
CA CYS A 118 -6.79 6.43 6.93
C CYS A 118 -8.04 7.32 6.94
N LYS A 119 -8.49 7.75 5.76
CA LYS A 119 -9.73 8.53 5.61
C LYS A 119 -10.87 7.64 5.13
N ASN A 120 -12.09 7.99 5.50
CA ASN A 120 -13.30 7.47 4.87
C ASN A 120 -13.55 8.23 3.53
N PHE A 121 -14.56 7.81 2.76
CA PHE A 121 -14.85 8.48 1.48
C PHE A 121 -15.42 9.90 1.63
N TYR A 122 -15.79 10.33 2.83
CA TYR A 122 -16.14 11.72 3.13
C TYR A 122 -14.90 12.62 3.28
N GLY A 123 -13.70 12.03 3.30
CA GLY A 123 -12.44 12.76 3.51
C GLY A 123 -12.09 12.95 5.00
N GLU A 124 -12.85 12.36 5.91
CA GLU A 124 -12.62 12.44 7.34
C GLU A 124 -11.69 11.33 7.81
N TYR A 125 -10.80 11.63 8.77
CA TYR A 125 -10.01 10.58 9.40
C TYR A 125 -10.92 9.58 10.12
N SER A 126 -10.71 8.29 9.81
CA SER A 126 -11.50 7.25 10.42
C SER A 126 -11.15 7.07 11.89
N SER A 127 -12.16 7.12 12.74
CA SER A 127 -12.06 6.80 14.17
C SER A 127 -12.41 5.34 14.46
N GLU A 128 -12.77 4.56 13.44
CA GLU A 128 -13.20 3.18 13.63
C GLU A 128 -12.00 2.27 13.91
N ARG A 129 -11.89 1.84 15.16
CA ARG A 129 -10.75 1.09 15.67
C ARG A 129 -11.08 -0.27 16.24
N PHE A 130 -12.37 -0.66 16.20
CA PHE A 130 -12.78 -1.88 16.91
C PHE A 130 -12.07 -3.16 16.41
N TYR A 131 -11.68 -3.20 15.14
CA TYR A 131 -10.90 -4.32 14.58
C TYR A 131 -9.38 -4.14 14.74
N ARG A 132 -8.95 -2.98 15.25
CA ARG A 132 -7.55 -2.65 15.53
C ARG A 132 -7.26 -2.61 17.03
N ARG A 133 -7.97 -3.38 17.83
CA ARG A 133 -7.84 -3.39 19.30
C ARG A 133 -6.41 -3.64 19.78
N ALA A 134 -5.62 -4.47 19.06
CA ALA A 134 -4.24 -4.71 19.39
C ALA A 134 -3.41 -3.41 19.40
N PHE A 135 -3.72 -2.45 18.52
CA PHE A 135 -3.06 -1.15 18.48
C PHE A 135 -3.39 -0.30 19.70
N ASP A 136 -4.67 -0.20 20.06
CA ASP A 136 -5.12 0.61 21.20
C ASP A 136 -4.64 0.02 22.53
N HIS A 137 -4.80 -1.29 22.72
CA HIS A 137 -4.43 -1.96 23.96
C HIS A 137 -2.93 -1.93 24.25
N ASN A 138 -2.10 -1.79 23.21
CA ASN A 138 -0.65 -1.82 23.32
C ASN A 138 0.00 -0.49 22.97
N ASN A 139 -0.80 0.57 22.82
CA ASN A 139 -0.33 1.90 22.44
C ASN A 139 0.58 1.89 21.21
N LEU A 140 0.24 1.07 20.21
CA LEU A 140 0.95 1.00 18.95
C LEU A 140 0.60 2.17 18.05
N PRO A 141 1.55 2.67 17.25
CA PRO A 141 1.24 3.68 16.23
C PRO A 141 0.25 3.13 15.22
N ASP A 142 -0.76 3.92 14.84
CA ASP A 142 -1.84 3.51 13.94
C ASP A 142 -1.41 3.47 12.47
N VAL A 143 -0.35 2.74 12.18
CA VAL A 143 0.23 2.65 10.84
C VAL A 143 -0.65 1.81 9.90
N TYR A 144 -0.61 2.18 8.62
CA TYR A 144 -1.24 1.46 7.52
C TYR A 144 -0.20 1.22 6.42
N ASN A 145 0.07 -0.03 6.13
CA ASN A 145 1.08 -0.42 5.15
C ASN A 145 0.62 -0.31 3.69
N ALA A 146 -0.62 0.09 3.44
CA ALA A 146 -1.14 0.28 2.09
C ALA A 146 -0.25 1.19 1.22
N ILE A 147 0.41 2.17 1.87
CA ILE A 147 1.40 3.05 1.28
C ILE A 147 2.63 3.05 2.18
N THR A 148 3.81 2.84 1.59
CA THR A 148 5.07 2.94 2.33
C THR A 148 6.11 3.61 1.45
N TYR A 149 6.74 4.66 1.97
CA TYR A 149 7.88 5.31 1.31
C TYR A 149 9.17 4.91 1.99
N TRP A 150 10.24 4.75 1.20
CA TRP A 150 11.61 4.71 1.70
C TRP A 150 12.59 5.25 0.66
N ARG A 151 13.74 5.71 1.18
CA ARG A 151 14.97 5.86 0.38
C ARG A 151 16.02 4.87 0.86
N ILE A 152 16.93 4.47 -0.03
CA ILE A 152 18.04 3.56 0.33
C ILE A 152 18.90 4.24 1.40
N SER A 153 18.86 3.70 2.62
CA SER A 153 19.58 4.21 3.79
C SER A 153 19.82 3.12 4.81
N LYS A 154 20.64 3.43 5.82
CA LYS A 154 20.84 2.53 6.96
C LYS A 154 19.55 2.35 7.76
N THR A 155 18.79 3.43 7.97
CA THR A 155 17.51 3.40 8.70
C THR A 155 16.50 2.51 8.00
N ALA A 156 16.32 2.68 6.68
CA ALA A 156 15.40 1.84 5.89
C ALA A 156 15.82 0.37 5.94
N LYS A 157 17.12 0.07 5.75
CA LYS A 157 17.62 -1.29 5.87
C LYS A 157 17.33 -1.89 7.25
N THR A 158 17.55 -1.13 8.30
CA THR A 158 17.28 -1.58 9.68
C THR A 158 15.79 -1.85 9.88
N PHE A 159 14.92 -0.94 9.37
CA PHE A 159 13.47 -1.10 9.46
C PHE A 159 12.99 -2.40 8.79
N PHE A 160 13.33 -2.61 7.52
CA PHE A 160 12.89 -3.81 6.80
C PHE A 160 13.53 -5.10 7.33
N SER A 161 14.75 -5.03 7.91
CA SER A 161 15.34 -6.16 8.62
C SER A 161 14.57 -6.48 9.91
N GLN A 162 14.06 -5.45 10.60
CA GLN A 162 13.23 -5.63 11.79
C GLN A 162 11.85 -6.19 11.44
N VAL A 163 11.22 -5.71 10.36
CA VAL A 163 9.97 -6.27 9.82
C VAL A 163 10.13 -7.76 9.55
N ARG A 164 11.20 -8.15 8.83
CA ARG A 164 11.54 -9.56 8.60
C ARG A 164 11.64 -10.34 9.91
N HIS A 165 12.44 -9.83 10.84
CA HIS A 165 12.70 -10.51 12.12
C HIS A 165 11.42 -10.71 12.94
N ILE A 166 10.50 -9.75 12.93
CA ILE A 166 9.20 -9.86 13.61
C ILE A 166 8.35 -10.96 12.97
N PHE A 167 8.25 -11.01 11.63
CA PHE A 167 7.53 -12.09 10.95
C PHE A 167 8.09 -13.47 11.29
N GLU A 168 9.43 -13.63 11.25
CA GLU A 168 10.10 -14.88 11.56
C GLU A 168 9.94 -15.32 13.04
N ASN A 169 9.68 -14.36 13.95
CA ASN A 169 9.55 -14.60 15.39
C ASN A 169 8.20 -14.10 15.95
N TRP A 170 7.15 -14.14 15.12
CA TRP A 170 5.85 -13.53 15.40
C TRP A 170 5.28 -13.87 16.77
N GLN A 171 5.28 -15.16 17.15
CA GLN A 171 4.74 -15.62 18.42
C GLN A 171 5.36 -14.89 19.62
N SER A 172 6.69 -14.73 19.61
CA SER A 172 7.42 -14.05 20.69
C SER A 172 7.09 -12.56 20.74
N TYR A 173 7.08 -11.89 19.58
CA TYR A 173 6.77 -10.46 19.51
C TYR A 173 5.33 -10.17 19.91
N TYR A 174 4.38 -10.97 19.44
CA TYR A 174 2.98 -10.80 19.80
C TYR A 174 2.77 -10.98 21.30
N LYS A 175 3.36 -12.02 21.88
CA LYS A 175 3.29 -12.28 23.34
C LYS A 175 3.91 -11.17 24.18
N ILE A 176 5.08 -10.66 23.77
CA ILE A 176 5.73 -9.52 24.46
C ILE A 176 4.85 -8.27 24.38
N THR A 177 4.24 -8.03 23.24
CA THR A 177 3.44 -6.81 22.99
C THR A 177 2.05 -6.89 23.62
N THR A 178 1.39 -8.05 23.60
CA THR A 178 -0.01 -8.19 24.01
C THR A 178 -0.23 -8.94 25.30
N GLY A 179 0.80 -9.64 25.79
CA GLY A 179 0.71 -10.50 26.97
C GLY A 179 -0.01 -11.84 26.76
N ILE A 180 -0.47 -12.11 25.55
CA ILE A 180 -1.17 -13.35 25.18
C ILE A 180 -0.42 -14.10 24.08
N ASP A 181 -0.69 -15.40 23.95
CA ASP A 181 -0.17 -16.20 22.85
C ASP A 181 -0.91 -15.89 21.55
N ALA A 182 -0.18 -15.83 20.43
CA ALA A 182 -0.75 -15.50 19.14
C ALA A 182 -1.43 -16.72 18.50
N ASP A 183 -2.72 -16.61 18.27
CA ASP A 183 -3.49 -17.59 17.47
C ASP A 183 -3.63 -17.15 16.00
N LEU A 184 -3.16 -15.95 15.66
CA LEU A 184 -3.43 -15.32 14.38
C LEU A 184 -2.16 -15.24 13.53
N VAL A 185 -2.36 -15.36 12.23
CA VAL A 185 -1.37 -15.01 11.22
C VAL A 185 -1.12 -13.50 11.34
N PRO A 186 0.15 -13.06 11.42
CA PRO A 186 0.48 -11.64 11.52
C PRO A 186 0.01 -10.89 10.28
N ASP A 187 -0.69 -9.78 10.48
CA ASP A 187 -0.93 -8.81 9.43
C ASP A 187 0.23 -7.82 9.32
N THR A 188 0.37 -7.22 8.15
CA THR A 188 1.49 -6.33 7.85
C THR A 188 1.45 -5.06 8.70
N ASP A 189 0.27 -4.48 8.91
CA ASP A 189 0.11 -3.26 9.69
C ASP A 189 0.62 -3.42 11.12
N LEU A 190 0.26 -4.54 11.77
CA LEU A 190 0.68 -4.81 13.15
C LEU A 190 2.19 -5.05 13.24
N VAL A 191 2.76 -5.79 12.30
CA VAL A 191 4.21 -6.01 12.24
C VAL A 191 4.96 -4.70 12.02
N TYR A 192 4.47 -3.83 11.15
CA TYR A 192 5.05 -2.51 10.89
C TYR A 192 4.94 -1.59 12.10
N ALA A 193 3.81 -1.64 12.82
CA ALA A 193 3.63 -0.87 14.05
C ALA A 193 4.64 -1.28 15.13
N ILE A 194 4.84 -2.58 15.34
CA ILE A 194 5.84 -3.10 16.29
C ILE A 194 7.26 -2.70 15.85
N ALA A 195 7.59 -2.83 14.56
CA ALA A 195 8.89 -2.41 14.03
C ALA A 195 9.12 -0.91 14.23
N ALA A 196 8.08 -0.09 14.01
CA ALA A 196 8.14 1.35 14.22
C ALA A 196 8.37 1.72 15.69
N MET A 197 7.76 0.99 16.63
CA MET A 197 8.04 1.19 18.06
C MET A 197 9.47 0.87 18.43
N ILE A 198 10.00 -0.25 17.93
CA ILE A 198 11.37 -0.70 18.25
C ILE A 198 12.41 0.29 17.74
N ILE A 199 12.22 0.83 16.54
CA ILE A 199 13.15 1.77 15.92
C ILE A 199 12.95 3.19 16.45
N GLY A 200 11.76 3.50 16.93
CA GLY A 200 11.31 4.81 17.36
C GLY A 200 10.38 5.44 16.32
N GLN A 201 9.12 5.55 16.68
CA GLN A 201 8.05 6.07 15.83
C GLN A 201 8.41 7.41 15.18
N ASN A 202 9.02 8.33 15.91
CA ASN A 202 9.41 9.64 15.41
C ASN A 202 10.41 9.60 14.24
N HIS A 203 11.08 8.47 14.02
CA HIS A 203 11.99 8.30 12.88
C HIS A 203 11.29 7.89 11.59
N LEU A 204 10.09 7.31 11.69
CA LEU A 204 9.40 6.64 10.59
C LEU A 204 8.09 7.31 10.18
N THR A 205 7.46 8.06 11.07
CA THR A 205 6.18 8.70 10.77
C THR A 205 6.33 10.20 10.70
N LEU A 206 5.62 10.83 9.78
CA LEU A 206 5.48 12.28 9.74
C LEU A 206 4.46 12.73 10.79
N PRO A 207 4.53 13.98 11.27
CA PRO A 207 3.40 14.60 11.94
C PRO A 207 2.15 14.43 11.09
N GLN A 208 0.98 14.35 11.73
CA GLN A 208 -0.28 14.21 11.01
C GLN A 208 -0.53 15.46 10.16
N ILE A 209 -0.28 15.33 8.87
CA ILE A 209 -0.50 16.27 7.81
C ILE A 209 -1.26 15.54 6.71
N ASP A 210 -1.79 16.25 5.73
CA ASP A 210 -2.62 15.65 4.70
C ASP A 210 -1.87 14.76 3.70
N PHE A 211 -0.65 14.32 4.02
CA PHE A 211 0.09 13.31 3.25
C PHE A 211 1.11 12.56 4.12
N PRO A 212 1.50 11.31 3.78
CA PRO A 212 0.75 10.50 2.84
C PRO A 212 -0.61 10.17 3.45
N CYS A 213 -1.66 10.32 2.67
CA CYS A 213 -3.02 9.98 3.09
C CYS A 213 -3.71 9.15 2.00
N PHE A 214 -4.68 8.37 2.39
CA PHE A 214 -5.51 7.60 1.46
C PHE A 214 -6.91 7.37 2.03
N VAL A 215 -7.85 7.12 1.13
CA VAL A 215 -9.21 6.71 1.48
C VAL A 215 -9.25 5.19 1.53
N HIS A 216 -9.76 4.64 2.62
CA HIS A 216 -9.89 3.19 2.81
C HIS A 216 -11.35 2.74 2.71
N MET A 217 -11.68 1.98 1.65
CA MET A 217 -13.05 1.59 1.32
C MET A 217 -13.56 0.35 2.06
N LYS A 218 -12.97 -0.04 3.20
CA LYS A 218 -13.61 -1.04 4.08
C LYS A 218 -14.92 -0.52 4.63
N GLY A 219 -15.96 -1.36 4.64
CA GLY A 219 -17.30 -0.99 5.13
C GLY A 219 -17.30 -0.40 6.53
N LYS A 220 -16.41 -0.90 7.40
CA LYS A 220 -16.25 -0.41 8.79
C LYS A 220 -15.90 1.07 8.91
N HIS A 221 -15.15 1.61 7.96
CA HIS A 221 -14.79 3.03 7.94
C HIS A 221 -15.89 3.91 7.31
N ASN A 222 -16.79 3.31 6.54
CA ASN A 222 -17.69 4.01 5.63
C ASN A 222 -19.18 3.74 5.89
N GLY A 223 -19.49 2.93 6.91
CA GLY A 223 -20.86 2.70 7.38
C GLY A 223 -21.72 1.78 6.50
N PHE A 224 -21.10 0.94 5.64
CA PHE A 224 -21.82 -0.07 4.87
C PHE A 224 -21.38 -1.50 5.26
N PRO A 225 -22.23 -2.52 5.09
CA PRO A 225 -21.90 -3.89 5.44
C PRO A 225 -20.99 -4.55 4.38
N GLY A 226 -20.03 -5.36 4.85
CA GLY A 226 -19.14 -6.15 3.98
C GLY A 226 -18.10 -5.31 3.24
N GLU A 227 -17.64 -5.82 2.08
CA GLU A 227 -16.55 -5.25 1.32
C GLU A 227 -16.94 -4.71 -0.06
N SER A 228 -18.15 -5.05 -0.55
CA SER A 228 -18.65 -4.65 -1.86
C SER A 228 -19.30 -3.27 -1.83
N TRP A 229 -18.50 -2.24 -1.60
CA TRP A 229 -18.97 -0.87 -1.53
C TRP A 229 -19.66 -0.39 -2.82
N THR A 230 -19.26 -0.91 -3.99
CA THR A 230 -19.87 -0.56 -5.28
C THR A 230 -21.35 -0.94 -5.39
N ARG A 231 -21.85 -1.80 -4.50
CA ARG A 231 -23.26 -2.18 -4.40
C ARG A 231 -24.07 -1.30 -3.45
N HIS A 232 -23.39 -0.59 -2.56
CA HIS A 232 -24.00 0.22 -1.51
C HIS A 232 -23.95 1.71 -1.78
N LEU A 233 -22.96 2.14 -2.57
CA LEU A 233 -22.71 3.55 -2.87
C LEU A 233 -22.82 3.80 -4.37
N VAL A 234 -23.29 4.98 -4.73
CA VAL A 234 -23.20 5.46 -6.11
C VAL A 234 -21.77 5.88 -6.38
N TRP A 235 -21.23 5.50 -7.51
CA TRP A 235 -19.86 5.84 -7.88
C TRP A 235 -19.75 6.13 -9.38
N GLU A 236 -18.78 6.96 -9.71
CA GLU A 236 -18.48 7.37 -11.07
C GLU A 236 -16.97 7.54 -11.24
N LEU A 237 -16.43 7.03 -12.35
CA LEU A 237 -15.09 7.31 -12.82
C LEU A 237 -15.19 8.26 -14.01
N ASP A 238 -14.64 9.47 -13.89
CA ASP A 238 -14.64 10.48 -14.93
C ASP A 238 -13.30 11.19 -15.00
N ALA A 239 -12.68 11.24 -16.19
CA ALA A 239 -11.38 11.87 -16.44
C ALA A 239 -10.33 11.54 -15.36
N GLY A 240 -10.25 10.26 -14.97
CA GLY A 240 -9.33 9.77 -13.94
C GLY A 240 -9.75 10.06 -12.48
N ASN A 241 -10.83 10.81 -12.27
CA ASN A 241 -11.36 11.09 -10.94
C ASN A 241 -12.35 10.02 -10.51
N LEU A 242 -12.31 9.64 -9.24
CA LEU A 242 -13.35 8.81 -8.63
C LEU A 242 -14.27 9.70 -7.79
N ARG A 243 -15.57 9.67 -8.10
CA ARG A 243 -16.62 10.20 -7.21
C ARG A 243 -17.31 9.05 -6.51
N ILE A 244 -17.56 9.23 -5.22
CA ILE A 244 -18.36 8.31 -4.41
C ILE A 244 -19.52 9.13 -3.83
N ASN A 245 -20.74 8.72 -4.14
CA ASN A 245 -21.93 9.55 -4.02
C ASN A 245 -21.70 10.88 -4.78
N THR A 246 -21.69 12.02 -4.10
CA THR A 246 -21.43 13.34 -4.70
C THR A 246 -20.00 13.86 -4.43
N ILE A 247 -19.15 13.07 -3.77
CA ILE A 247 -17.85 13.51 -3.25
C ILE A 247 -16.72 13.01 -4.18
N ALA A 248 -15.99 13.96 -4.77
CA ALA A 248 -14.79 13.66 -5.51
C ALA A 248 -13.67 13.26 -4.53
N GLN A 249 -12.98 12.16 -4.81
CA GLN A 249 -11.89 11.68 -3.99
C GLN A 249 -10.60 12.43 -4.35
N SER A 250 -9.95 13.03 -3.36
CA SER A 250 -8.73 13.83 -3.53
C SER A 250 -7.46 13.15 -3.06
N CYS A 251 -7.58 11.98 -2.46
CA CYS A 251 -6.46 11.13 -2.03
C CYS A 251 -6.49 9.81 -2.81
N PRO A 252 -5.36 9.08 -2.90
CA PRO A 252 -5.38 7.71 -3.39
C PRO A 252 -6.44 6.89 -2.67
N VAL A 253 -7.13 6.02 -3.42
CA VAL A 253 -8.23 5.21 -2.87
C VAL A 253 -7.82 3.74 -2.82
N HIS A 254 -7.71 3.19 -1.63
CA HIS A 254 -7.60 1.76 -1.40
C HIS A 254 -9.01 1.16 -1.47
N TYR A 255 -9.38 0.70 -2.67
CA TYR A 255 -10.77 0.34 -2.97
C TYR A 255 -11.20 -1.01 -2.41
N HIS A 256 -10.28 -1.89 -2.02
CA HIS A 256 -10.51 -3.16 -1.32
C HIS A 256 -11.34 -4.19 -2.07
N GLU A 257 -12.39 -3.81 -2.79
CA GLU A 257 -13.22 -4.68 -3.65
C GLU A 257 -12.48 -5.02 -4.95
N LYS A 258 -11.78 -6.17 -4.99
CA LYS A 258 -10.86 -6.53 -6.09
C LYS A 258 -11.53 -6.60 -7.47
N SER A 259 -12.82 -6.98 -7.52
CA SER A 259 -13.58 -6.99 -8.76
C SER A 259 -13.74 -5.61 -9.42
N PHE A 260 -13.51 -4.53 -8.67
CA PHE A 260 -13.53 -3.17 -9.17
C PHE A 260 -12.34 -2.87 -10.10
N ALA A 261 -11.24 -3.60 -9.97
CA ALA A 261 -10.01 -3.42 -10.76
C ALA A 261 -10.27 -3.40 -12.27
N HIS A 262 -11.06 -4.33 -12.80
CA HIS A 262 -11.36 -4.38 -14.23
C HIS A 262 -12.11 -3.15 -14.74
N LYS A 263 -12.95 -2.53 -13.91
CA LYS A 263 -13.64 -1.28 -14.28
C LYS A 263 -12.67 -0.11 -14.34
N ILE A 264 -11.74 -0.06 -13.38
CA ILE A 264 -10.67 0.93 -13.35
C ILE A 264 -9.78 0.76 -14.58
N GLU A 265 -9.32 -0.46 -14.83
CA GLU A 265 -8.44 -0.79 -15.94
C GLU A 265 -9.05 -0.34 -17.29
N ASN A 266 -10.28 -0.76 -17.57
CA ASN A 266 -11.02 -0.37 -18.79
C ASN A 266 -11.23 1.15 -18.90
N HIS A 267 -11.35 1.86 -17.78
CA HIS A 267 -11.52 3.30 -17.79
C HIS A 267 -10.21 4.00 -18.19
N TYR A 268 -9.09 3.63 -17.54
CA TYR A 268 -7.80 4.24 -17.84
C TYR A 268 -7.25 3.85 -19.22
N ASP A 269 -7.60 2.67 -19.76
CA ASP A 269 -7.24 2.31 -21.14
C ASP A 269 -7.81 3.31 -22.15
N LYS A 270 -9.07 3.72 -21.98
CA LYS A 270 -9.70 4.72 -22.84
C LYS A 270 -9.05 6.10 -22.70
N LEU A 271 -8.67 6.47 -21.47
CA LEU A 271 -8.01 7.75 -21.22
C LEU A 271 -6.61 7.79 -21.82
N LEU A 272 -5.80 6.76 -21.58
CA LEU A 272 -4.44 6.67 -22.11
C LEU A 272 -4.38 6.57 -23.63
N ALA A 273 -5.39 5.94 -24.26
CA ALA A 273 -5.49 5.89 -25.72
C ALA A 273 -5.89 7.24 -26.37
N SER A 274 -6.36 8.20 -25.57
CA SER A 274 -6.81 9.53 -26.05
C SER A 274 -5.78 10.65 -25.79
N THR A 275 -4.71 10.34 -25.08
CA THR A 275 -3.55 11.22 -24.82
C THR A 275 -2.40 10.96 -25.78
#